data_96c87cff885f11332f74340092f681c0
#
_entry.id   96c87cff885f11332f74340092f681c0
#
_cell.length_a   1.000
_cell.length_b   1.000
_cell.length_c   1.000
_cell.angle_alpha   90.00
_cell.angle_beta   90.00
_cell.angle_gamma   90.00
#
_symmetry.space_group_name_H-M   'P 1'
#
loop_
_entity.id
_entity.type
_entity.pdbx_description
1 polymer ?
#
loop_
_entity_poly.entity_id
_entity_poly.type
_entity_poly.pdbx_seq_one_letter_code
_entity_poly.pdbx_strand_id
1 'polypeptide(L)'
;MDYSVDNICAHINVDRTKEIYHSLVADSRDNSAILNYRKNVFMRKGRIEEYLSPLGIDISKYQGLDPVSINQAAQSVTYCGYYPLYVENISELKGIIGVEYDNGGFHVNKTEFGFEFSLEYINEQVVLFFWAELPWLFMPPIEKPKYENKAALPEIMRECTL
;
A
#
# COMPACT_ATOMS: atom_id res chain seq x y z
N MET A 1 -19.73 3.30 -2.87
CA MET A 1 -19.20 2.13 -3.60
C MET A 1 -18.68 1.11 -2.60
N ASP A 2 -18.99 -0.15 -2.78
CA ASP A 2 -18.56 -1.20 -1.86
C ASP A 2 -17.23 -1.80 -2.35
N TYR A 3 -16.29 -1.91 -1.44
CA TYR A 3 -15.02 -2.60 -1.64
C TYR A 3 -14.89 -3.69 -0.59
N SER A 4 -14.72 -4.92 -1.03
CA SER A 4 -14.68 -6.08 -0.12
C SER A 4 -13.34 -6.81 -0.22
N VAL A 5 -12.83 -7.20 0.95
CA VAL A 5 -11.72 -8.13 1.11
C VAL A 5 -12.22 -9.25 2.00
N ASP A 6 -12.42 -10.43 1.43
CA ASP A 6 -13.10 -11.57 2.08
C ASP A 6 -14.46 -11.15 2.68
N ASN A 7 -14.58 -11.21 4.00
CA ASN A 7 -15.80 -10.87 4.73
C ASN A 7 -15.88 -9.41 5.18
N ILE A 8 -14.84 -8.61 4.89
CA ILE A 8 -14.76 -7.20 5.27
C ILE A 8 -15.25 -6.35 4.10
N CYS A 9 -16.29 -5.56 4.33
CA CYS A 9 -16.86 -4.68 3.31
C CYS A 9 -16.78 -3.21 3.75
N ALA A 10 -16.04 -2.41 3.00
CA ALA A 10 -15.96 -0.97 3.19
C ALA A 10 -16.96 -0.25 2.27
N HIS A 11 -17.82 0.59 2.84
CA HIS A 11 -18.71 1.48 2.08
C HIS A 11 -17.97 2.78 1.78
N ILE A 12 -17.35 2.86 0.59
CA ILE A 12 -16.50 3.97 0.18
C ILE A 12 -17.35 5.10 -0.42
N ASN A 13 -17.21 6.30 0.13
CA ASN A 13 -17.70 7.51 -0.50
C ASN A 13 -16.64 8.02 -1.49
N VAL A 14 -16.88 7.76 -2.76
CA VAL A 14 -15.92 8.03 -3.85
C VAL A 14 -15.61 9.52 -3.98
N ASP A 15 -16.61 10.39 -3.87
CA ASP A 15 -16.39 11.84 -4.03
C ASP A 15 -15.61 12.41 -2.85
N ARG A 16 -15.91 12.00 -1.64
CA ARG A 16 -15.14 12.38 -0.45
C ARG A 16 -13.71 11.80 -0.50
N THR A 17 -13.52 10.61 -1.05
CA THR A 17 -12.18 10.06 -1.29
C THR A 17 -11.42 10.94 -2.27
N LYS A 18 -12.01 11.37 -3.38
CA LYS A 18 -11.36 12.31 -4.32
C LYS A 18 -10.98 13.64 -3.65
N GLU A 19 -11.84 14.16 -2.75
CA GLU A 19 -11.52 15.38 -2.00
C GLU A 19 -10.27 15.23 -1.14
N ILE A 20 -10.06 14.05 -0.50
CA ILE A 20 -8.81 13.75 0.23
C ILE A 20 -7.62 13.92 -0.72
N TYR A 21 -7.68 13.34 -1.91
CA TYR A 21 -6.57 13.40 -2.87
C TYR A 21 -6.30 14.79 -3.44
N HIS A 22 -7.27 15.70 -3.44
CA HIS A 22 -7.02 17.09 -3.81
C HIS A 22 -6.05 17.79 -2.84
N SER A 23 -6.08 17.43 -1.57
CA SER A 23 -5.22 18.02 -0.52
C SER A 23 -3.90 17.27 -0.30
N LEU A 24 -3.79 16.02 -0.73
CA LEU A 24 -2.58 15.22 -0.56
C LEU A 24 -1.45 15.70 -1.48
N VAL A 25 -0.26 15.73 -0.93
CA VAL A 25 0.97 16.01 -1.68
C VAL A 25 1.57 14.70 -2.18
N ALA A 26 1.96 14.65 -3.44
CA ALA A 26 2.67 13.50 -3.99
C ALA A 26 4.05 13.36 -3.34
N ASP A 27 4.50 12.11 -3.18
CA ASP A 27 5.84 11.81 -2.66
C ASP A 27 6.92 12.36 -3.60
N SER A 28 7.76 13.27 -3.09
CA SER A 28 8.83 13.93 -3.84
C SER A 28 10.20 13.28 -3.67
N ARG A 29 10.31 12.20 -2.87
CA ARG A 29 11.58 11.48 -2.70
C ARG A 29 12.07 10.93 -4.04
N ASP A 30 13.39 10.91 -4.24
CA ASP A 30 14.03 10.55 -5.50
C ASP A 30 15.15 9.51 -5.36
N ASN A 31 15.25 8.84 -4.21
CA ASN A 31 16.17 7.74 -4.07
C ASN A 31 15.83 6.58 -5.02
N SER A 32 16.81 5.74 -5.32
CA SER A 32 16.69 4.68 -6.33
C SER A 32 15.55 3.70 -6.09
N ALA A 33 15.23 3.40 -4.82
CA ALA A 33 14.12 2.50 -4.49
C ALA A 33 12.76 3.14 -4.83
N ILE A 34 12.56 4.41 -4.48
CA ILE A 34 11.33 5.15 -4.80
C ILE A 34 11.18 5.36 -6.31
N LEU A 35 12.27 5.69 -7.00
CA LEU A 35 12.25 5.79 -8.46
C LEU A 35 11.94 4.47 -9.13
N ASN A 36 12.45 3.35 -8.60
CA ASN A 36 12.12 2.00 -9.08
C ASN A 36 10.62 1.70 -8.92
N TYR A 37 10.03 2.03 -7.77
CA TYR A 37 8.60 1.89 -7.54
C TYR A 37 7.80 2.69 -8.59
N ARG A 38 8.09 3.99 -8.74
CA ARG A 38 7.39 4.87 -9.70
C ARG A 38 7.48 4.36 -11.14
N LYS A 39 8.65 3.88 -11.55
CA LYS A 39 8.84 3.31 -12.89
C LYS A 39 7.99 2.06 -13.10
N ASN A 40 7.94 1.18 -12.11
CA ASN A 40 7.09 -0.02 -12.14
C ASN A 40 5.59 0.34 -12.21
N VAL A 41 5.15 1.31 -11.40
CA VAL A 41 3.77 1.79 -11.41
C VAL A 41 3.43 2.41 -12.77
N PHE A 42 4.31 3.23 -13.33
CA PHE A 42 4.10 3.81 -14.65
C PHE A 42 3.93 2.75 -15.75
N MET A 43 4.73 1.68 -15.73
CA MET A 43 4.62 0.58 -16.70
C MET A 43 3.30 -0.20 -16.57
N ARG A 44 2.67 -0.19 -15.40
CA ARG A 44 1.41 -0.91 -15.09
C ARG A 44 0.22 0.04 -14.92
N LYS A 45 0.40 1.31 -15.26
CA LYS A 45 -0.53 2.40 -14.93
C LYS A 45 -1.97 2.07 -15.30
N GLY A 46 -2.24 1.60 -16.50
CA GLY A 46 -3.60 1.31 -16.96
C GLY A 46 -4.34 0.31 -16.07
N ARG A 47 -3.68 -0.80 -15.68
CA ARG A 47 -4.27 -1.84 -14.82
C ARG A 47 -4.49 -1.34 -13.39
N ILE A 48 -3.52 -0.57 -12.87
CA ILE A 48 -3.62 0.00 -11.52
C ILE A 48 -4.74 1.04 -11.47
N GLU A 49 -4.82 1.92 -12.45
CA GLU A 49 -5.90 2.92 -12.54
C GLU A 49 -7.27 2.27 -12.69
N GLU A 50 -7.40 1.25 -13.54
CA GLU A 50 -8.65 0.50 -13.70
C GLU A 50 -9.15 -0.09 -12.38
N TYR A 51 -8.23 -0.53 -11.53
CA TYR A 51 -8.54 -1.10 -10.22
C TYR A 51 -8.85 -0.03 -9.15
N LEU A 52 -8.07 1.05 -9.08
CA LEU A 52 -8.11 2.03 -7.98
C LEU A 52 -8.98 3.27 -8.26
N SER A 53 -9.06 3.72 -9.52
CA SER A 53 -9.83 4.93 -9.86
C SER A 53 -11.33 4.84 -9.55
N PRO A 54 -12.00 3.68 -9.67
CA PRO A 54 -13.40 3.56 -9.26
C PRO A 54 -13.63 3.87 -7.77
N LEU A 55 -12.60 3.72 -6.94
CA LEU A 55 -12.64 4.05 -5.51
C LEU A 55 -12.38 5.55 -5.23
N GLY A 56 -12.07 6.33 -6.25
CA GLY A 56 -11.72 7.75 -6.13
C GLY A 56 -10.24 7.99 -5.81
N ILE A 57 -9.40 6.98 -5.93
CA ILE A 57 -7.96 7.03 -5.61
C ILE A 57 -7.16 7.62 -6.78
N ASP A 58 -6.27 8.57 -6.45
CA ASP A 58 -5.20 9.02 -7.35
C ASP A 58 -3.93 8.19 -7.09
N ILE A 59 -3.56 7.34 -8.03
CA ILE A 59 -2.45 6.39 -7.89
C ILE A 59 -1.09 7.07 -7.69
N SER A 60 -0.94 8.32 -8.04
CA SER A 60 0.30 9.09 -7.88
C SER A 60 0.50 9.61 -6.45
N LYS A 61 -0.54 9.56 -5.62
CA LYS A 61 -0.56 10.15 -4.27
C LYS A 61 -0.64 9.08 -3.17
N TYR A 62 0.12 7.99 -3.35
CA TYR A 62 0.33 7.01 -2.29
C TYR A 62 0.97 7.66 -1.06
N GLN A 63 0.76 7.07 0.11
CA GLN A 63 1.32 7.52 1.37
C GLN A 63 2.14 6.39 2.02
N GLY A 64 3.11 6.76 2.87
CA GLY A 64 3.89 5.81 3.65
C GLY A 64 4.63 4.76 2.82
N LEU A 65 5.05 5.09 1.60
CA LEU A 65 5.77 4.16 0.73
C LEU A 65 7.16 3.89 1.28
N ASP A 66 7.44 2.62 1.53
CA ASP A 66 8.77 2.16 1.93
C ASP A 66 9.16 0.83 1.24
N PRO A 67 10.43 0.68 0.89
CA PRO A 67 10.98 -0.62 0.51
C PRO A 67 11.17 -1.48 1.77
N VAL A 68 10.56 -2.65 1.78
CA VAL A 68 10.51 -3.54 2.95
C VAL A 68 11.56 -4.63 2.91
N SER A 69 11.72 -5.24 1.76
CA SER A 69 12.66 -6.33 1.55
C SER A 69 13.21 -6.34 0.14
N ILE A 70 14.39 -6.94 0.01
CA ILE A 70 15.07 -7.11 -1.26
C ILE A 70 15.32 -8.60 -1.48
N ASN A 71 14.85 -9.11 -2.60
CA ASN A 71 15.19 -10.43 -3.09
C ASN A 71 16.29 -10.30 -4.14
N GLN A 72 17.55 -10.54 -3.73
CA GLN A 72 18.70 -10.43 -4.63
C GLN A 72 18.67 -11.47 -5.75
N ALA A 73 18.22 -12.69 -5.46
CA ALA A 73 18.16 -13.75 -6.46
C ALA A 73 17.13 -13.45 -7.55
N ALA A 74 15.97 -12.92 -7.19
CA ALA A 74 14.94 -12.53 -8.12
C ALA A 74 15.13 -11.10 -8.68
N GLN A 75 16.09 -10.34 -8.17
CA GLN A 75 16.26 -8.91 -8.47
C GLN A 75 14.94 -8.14 -8.33
N SER A 76 14.28 -8.32 -7.19
CA SER A 76 13.02 -7.66 -6.86
C SER A 76 13.07 -6.96 -5.51
N VAL A 77 12.20 -5.99 -5.35
CA VAL A 77 11.98 -5.24 -4.10
C VAL A 77 10.53 -5.35 -3.72
N THR A 78 10.27 -5.68 -2.46
CA THR A 78 8.93 -5.59 -1.89
C THR A 78 8.75 -4.22 -1.29
N TYR A 79 7.68 -3.55 -1.68
CA TYR A 79 7.26 -2.26 -1.16
C TYR A 79 5.98 -2.42 -0.37
N CYS A 80 5.78 -1.54 0.61
CA CYS A 80 4.49 -1.29 1.23
C CYS A 80 4.13 0.19 1.18
N GLY A 81 2.86 0.47 1.29
CA GLY A 81 2.31 1.81 1.36
C GLY A 81 0.79 1.75 1.46
N TYR A 82 0.14 2.88 1.41
CA TYR A 82 -1.31 2.91 1.50
C TYR A 82 -1.93 4.07 0.72
N TYR A 83 -3.21 3.91 0.43
CA TYR A 83 -4.08 4.89 -0.17
C TYR A 83 -5.20 5.24 0.82
N PRO A 84 -5.30 6.50 1.30
CA PRO A 84 -6.39 6.93 2.17
C PRO A 84 -7.77 6.79 1.51
N LEU A 85 -8.78 6.37 2.29
CA LEU A 85 -10.15 6.21 1.85
C LEU A 85 -11.10 7.00 2.76
N TYR A 86 -12.17 7.55 2.20
CA TYR A 86 -13.30 8.00 2.99
C TYR A 86 -14.35 6.90 3.04
N VAL A 87 -14.55 6.33 4.23
CA VAL A 87 -15.42 5.18 4.45
C VAL A 87 -16.56 5.58 5.37
N GLU A 88 -17.81 5.25 4.99
CA GLU A 88 -19.01 5.64 5.74
C GLU A 88 -19.26 4.74 6.95
N ASN A 89 -18.91 3.46 6.87
CA ASN A 89 -19.08 2.47 7.95
C ASN A 89 -17.82 2.28 8.81
N ILE A 90 -17.08 3.34 9.08
CA ILE A 90 -15.78 3.30 9.77
C ILE A 90 -15.86 2.67 11.17
N SER A 91 -16.93 2.92 11.91
CA SER A 91 -17.10 2.37 13.27
C SER A 91 -17.25 0.85 13.27
N GLU A 92 -17.93 0.30 12.27
CA GLU A 92 -18.07 -1.13 12.06
C GLU A 92 -16.73 -1.76 11.68
N LEU A 93 -16.05 -1.17 10.68
CA LEU A 93 -14.76 -1.66 10.19
C LEU A 93 -13.66 -1.63 11.25
N LYS A 94 -13.61 -0.59 12.07
CA LYS A 94 -12.64 -0.48 13.16
C LYS A 94 -12.70 -1.68 14.10
N GLY A 95 -13.90 -2.15 14.45
CA GLY A 95 -14.08 -3.33 15.30
C GLY A 95 -13.63 -4.63 14.61
N ILE A 96 -13.91 -4.79 13.32
CA ILE A 96 -13.59 -5.99 12.55
C ILE A 96 -12.09 -6.07 12.25
N ILE A 97 -11.50 -5.02 11.70
CA ILE A 97 -10.09 -4.97 11.32
C ILE A 97 -9.19 -5.23 12.54
N GLY A 98 -9.46 -4.60 13.69
CA GLY A 98 -8.69 -4.80 14.90
C GLY A 98 -8.71 -6.23 15.43
N VAL A 99 -9.87 -6.89 15.42
CA VAL A 99 -10.03 -8.27 15.92
C VAL A 99 -9.34 -9.29 15.00
N GLU A 100 -9.36 -9.09 13.69
CA GLU A 100 -8.72 -10.01 12.75
C GLU A 100 -7.20 -9.92 12.81
N TYR A 101 -6.65 -8.75 13.05
CA TYR A 101 -5.20 -8.57 13.30
C TYR A 101 -4.72 -9.37 14.52
N ASP A 102 -5.47 -9.31 15.62
CA ASP A 102 -5.16 -10.04 16.85
C ASP A 102 -5.23 -11.57 16.67
N ASN A 103 -6.03 -12.06 15.72
CA ASN A 103 -6.16 -13.47 15.39
C ASN A 103 -5.21 -13.97 14.29
N GLY A 104 -4.30 -13.12 13.79
CA GLY A 104 -3.30 -13.48 12.76
C GLY A 104 -3.88 -13.72 11.37
N GLY A 105 -5.10 -13.26 11.10
CA GLY A 105 -5.74 -13.34 9.78
C GLY A 105 -5.43 -12.13 8.94
N PHE A 106 -4.64 -12.32 7.88
CA PHE A 106 -4.47 -11.30 6.84
C PHE A 106 -5.43 -11.60 5.68
N HIS A 107 -6.40 -10.73 5.49
CA HIS A 107 -7.27 -10.77 4.33
C HIS A 107 -6.70 -9.87 3.25
N VAL A 108 -6.32 -10.47 2.12
CA VAL A 108 -5.61 -9.77 1.04
C VAL A 108 -6.23 -10.08 -0.31
N ASN A 109 -6.58 -9.03 -1.04
CA ASN A 109 -6.91 -9.14 -2.45
C ASN A 109 -5.62 -9.13 -3.29
N LYS A 110 -5.31 -10.27 -3.93
CA LYS A 110 -4.19 -10.39 -4.86
C LYS A 110 -4.62 -9.92 -6.25
N THR A 111 -3.76 -9.14 -6.88
CA THR A 111 -3.99 -8.67 -8.24
C THR A 111 -3.00 -9.32 -9.23
N GLU A 112 -3.39 -9.37 -10.51
CA GLU A 112 -2.54 -9.88 -11.59
C GLU A 112 -1.34 -8.96 -11.91
N PHE A 113 -1.36 -7.71 -11.42
CA PHE A 113 -0.29 -6.75 -11.69
C PHE A 113 0.75 -6.64 -10.55
N GLY A 114 0.75 -7.60 -9.62
CA GLY A 114 1.79 -7.74 -8.59
C GLY A 114 1.57 -6.94 -7.31
N PHE A 115 0.35 -6.46 -7.09
CA PHE A 115 -0.07 -5.81 -5.85
C PHE A 115 -1.00 -6.72 -5.05
N GLU A 116 -0.86 -6.67 -3.74
CA GLU A 116 -1.79 -7.26 -2.78
C GLU A 116 -2.39 -6.13 -1.96
N PHE A 117 -3.72 -6.07 -1.84
CA PHE A 117 -4.42 -5.02 -1.12
C PHE A 117 -5.17 -5.56 0.10
N SER A 118 -5.07 -4.85 1.22
CA SER A 118 -5.86 -5.08 2.44
C SER A 118 -6.53 -3.80 2.91
N LEU A 119 -7.58 -3.93 3.72
CA LEU A 119 -8.17 -2.79 4.43
C LEU A 119 -7.54 -2.71 5.81
N GLU A 120 -6.96 -1.55 6.12
CA GLU A 120 -6.26 -1.30 7.37
C GLU A 120 -6.81 -0.05 8.05
N TYR A 121 -6.56 0.06 9.37
CA TYR A 121 -6.92 1.22 10.15
C TYR A 121 -5.66 1.93 10.65
N ILE A 122 -5.31 3.04 10.01
CA ILE A 122 -4.07 3.77 10.26
C ILE A 122 -4.41 5.23 10.61
N ASN A 123 -3.88 5.74 11.73
CA ASN A 123 -4.08 7.13 12.15
C ASN A 123 -5.55 7.55 12.14
N GLU A 124 -6.42 6.72 12.74
CA GLU A 124 -7.87 6.97 12.84
C GLU A 124 -8.61 7.02 11.49
N GLN A 125 -8.01 6.48 10.44
CA GLN A 125 -8.57 6.43 9.09
C GLN A 125 -8.48 5.02 8.51
N VAL A 126 -9.52 4.60 7.79
CA VAL A 126 -9.44 3.39 6.95
C VAL A 126 -8.63 3.71 5.71
N VAL A 127 -7.72 2.83 5.39
CA VAL A 127 -6.86 2.93 4.22
C VAL A 127 -6.88 1.65 3.41
N LEU A 128 -6.63 1.76 2.14
CA LEU A 128 -6.28 0.63 1.30
C LEU A 128 -4.77 0.46 1.34
N PHE A 129 -4.33 -0.48 2.16
CA PHE A 129 -2.91 -0.81 2.32
C PHE A 129 -2.48 -1.76 1.20
N PHE A 130 -1.24 -1.61 0.71
CA PHE A 130 -0.71 -2.50 -0.31
C PHE A 130 0.67 -3.02 0.00
N TRP A 131 0.92 -4.24 -0.49
CA TRP A 131 2.21 -4.85 -0.68
C TRP A 131 2.44 -5.05 -2.16
N ALA A 132 3.65 -4.79 -2.64
CA ALA A 132 3.98 -4.98 -4.05
C ALA A 132 5.40 -5.50 -4.19
N GLU A 133 5.56 -6.73 -4.67
CA GLU A 133 6.86 -7.24 -5.09
C GLU A 133 7.10 -6.87 -6.56
N LEU A 134 8.07 -6.00 -6.79
CA LEU A 134 8.31 -5.37 -8.09
C LEU A 134 9.76 -5.60 -8.53
N PRO A 135 9.99 -5.87 -9.83
CA PRO A 135 11.33 -6.06 -10.35
C PRO A 135 12.19 -4.81 -10.20
N TRP A 136 13.48 -5.03 -9.99
CA TRP A 136 14.46 -3.96 -10.03
C TRP A 136 14.80 -3.61 -11.49
N LEU A 137 14.57 -2.36 -11.87
CA LEU A 137 14.65 -1.89 -13.26
C LEU A 137 15.89 -1.05 -13.56
N PHE A 138 16.77 -0.87 -12.57
CA PHE A 138 17.96 -0.05 -12.72
C PHE A 138 19.26 -0.88 -12.74
N MET A 139 20.33 -0.28 -13.24
CA MET A 139 21.70 -0.76 -13.14
C MET A 139 22.49 0.13 -12.16
N PRO A 140 23.35 -0.38 -11.29
CA PRO A 140 23.71 -1.79 -11.13
C PRO A 140 22.59 -2.65 -10.50
N PRO A 141 22.76 -3.99 -10.48
CA PRO A 141 21.88 -4.88 -9.74
C PRO A 141 21.69 -4.42 -8.29
N ILE A 142 20.50 -4.65 -7.73
CA ILE A 142 20.23 -4.27 -6.36
C ILE A 142 21.06 -5.09 -5.37
N GLU A 143 21.71 -4.41 -4.45
CA GLU A 143 22.39 -5.02 -3.30
C GLU A 143 21.53 -4.84 -2.05
N LYS A 144 21.62 -5.81 -1.11
CA LYS A 144 20.97 -5.64 0.20
C LYS A 144 21.45 -4.35 0.85
N PRO A 145 20.54 -3.45 1.24
CA PRO A 145 20.95 -2.33 2.05
C PRO A 145 21.58 -2.86 3.34
N LYS A 146 22.69 -2.29 3.74
CA LYS A 146 23.28 -2.53 5.05
C LYS A 146 22.40 -1.81 6.08
N TYR A 147 21.23 -2.38 6.42
CA TYR A 147 20.44 -1.88 7.53
C TYR A 147 21.14 -2.25 8.83
N GLU A 148 21.94 -1.35 9.33
CA GLU A 148 22.57 -1.49 10.66
C GLU A 148 21.61 -1.20 11.82
N ASN A 149 20.39 -0.73 11.56
CA ASN A 149 19.45 -0.37 12.63
C ASN A 149 17.99 -0.74 12.31
N LYS A 150 17.47 -1.73 13.06
CA LYS A 150 16.03 -2.02 13.16
C LYS A 150 15.18 -0.81 13.63
N ALA A 151 15.81 0.24 14.15
CA ALA A 151 15.15 1.46 14.62
C ALA A 151 14.61 2.37 13.50
N ALA A 152 14.99 2.12 12.25
CA ALA A 152 14.54 2.89 11.09
C ALA A 152 13.29 2.31 10.39
N LEU A 153 12.75 1.18 10.88
CA LEU A 153 11.50 0.64 10.36
C LEU A 153 10.33 1.52 10.82
N PRO A 154 9.39 1.86 9.93
CA PRO A 154 8.15 2.51 10.31
C PRO A 154 7.47 1.76 11.45
N GLU A 155 6.79 2.47 12.33
CA GLU A 155 6.14 1.89 13.54
C GLU A 155 5.19 0.74 13.18
N ILE A 156 4.49 0.86 12.05
CA ILE A 156 3.60 -0.16 11.45
C ILE A 156 4.34 -1.48 11.13
N MET A 157 5.64 -1.41 10.81
CA MET A 157 6.42 -2.59 10.43
C MET A 157 7.09 -3.28 11.62
N ARG A 158 7.16 -2.62 12.78
CA ARG A 158 7.68 -3.24 14.01
C ARG A 158 6.73 -4.31 14.54
N GLU A 159 5.44 -4.20 14.23
CA GLU A 159 4.41 -5.14 14.65
C GLU A 159 4.28 -6.34 13.69
N CYS A 160 4.70 -6.22 12.42
CA CYS A 160 4.63 -7.28 11.41
C CYS A 160 5.86 -8.22 11.39
N THR A 161 6.85 -8.03 12.25
CA THR A 161 8.10 -8.83 12.28
C THR A 161 8.16 -9.84 13.45
N LEU A 162 7.04 -10.29 13.96
CA LEU A 162 6.96 -11.40 14.93
C LEU A 162 6.61 -12.69 14.27
#